data_58c96930d5a5f8d69d12f9fe6abffdaa
#
_entry.id   58c96930d5a5f8d69d12f9fe6abffdaa
#
_cell.length_a   1.000
_cell.length_b   1.000
_cell.length_c   1.000
_cell.angle_alpha   90.00
_cell.angle_beta   90.00
_cell.angle_gamma   90.00
#
_symmetry.space_group_name_H-M   'P 1'
#
loop_
_entity.id
_entity.type
_entity.pdbx_description
1 polymer ?
#
loop_
_entity_poly.entity_id
_entity_poly.type
_entity_poly.pdbx_seq_one_letter_code
_entity_poly.pdbx_strand_id
1 'polypeptide(L)'
;LMLYFAIPIMLETHSILTIWLKTVPEYAAIFLQLIIISSFVDTVLANSLVTSMFATGNIKRYQIIVTTIGCLVFPFSWIAFQLGFQPEIAYVLYFIIYTVLLGVRLYLLKDMVKLPVMMYVREVLYRVLPVMIISFIIPMMIRFSMQEGWMRLILLCLVSAIVTAVVEYSIGLTKNERKFIVGKINNK
;
A
#
# COMPACT_ATOMS: atom_id res chain seq x y z
N LEU A 1 -8.93 3.19 3.28
CA LEU A 1 -8.89 2.43 4.55
C LEU A 1 -7.48 1.95 4.90
N MET A 2 -6.72 1.36 3.98
CA MET A 2 -5.37 0.84 4.28
C MET A 2 -4.45 1.90 4.88
N LEU A 3 -4.44 3.14 4.37
CA LEU A 3 -3.56 4.22 4.86
C LEU A 3 -3.81 4.59 6.33
N TYR A 4 -5.05 4.50 6.80
CA TYR A 4 -5.40 4.82 8.19
C TYR A 4 -4.64 3.96 9.21
N PHE A 5 -4.40 2.70 8.87
CA PHE A 5 -3.66 1.77 9.71
C PHE A 5 -2.17 1.70 9.34
N ALA A 6 -1.85 1.76 8.05
CA ALA A 6 -0.49 1.63 7.56
C ALA A 6 0.42 2.76 8.06
N ILE A 7 -0.04 4.02 8.04
CA ILE A 7 0.77 5.17 8.42
C ILE A 7 1.20 5.12 9.89
N PRO A 8 0.29 4.99 10.88
CA PRO A 8 0.70 4.92 12.27
C PRO A 8 1.56 3.68 12.56
N ILE A 9 1.24 2.53 11.96
CA ILE A 9 2.05 1.31 12.14
C ILE A 9 3.45 1.49 11.57
N MET A 10 3.60 2.11 10.41
CA MET A 10 4.92 2.38 9.81
C MET A 10 5.76 3.36 10.64
N LEU A 11 5.12 4.41 11.18
CA LEU A 11 5.82 5.43 11.92
C LEU A 11 6.18 5.00 13.36
N GLU A 12 5.32 4.23 14.02
CA GLU A 12 5.50 3.74 15.40
C GLU A 12 5.68 2.22 15.46
N THR A 13 6.30 1.62 14.45
CA THR A 13 6.48 0.17 14.34
C THR A 13 7.08 -0.42 15.61
N HIS A 14 8.16 0.17 16.11
CA HIS A 14 8.86 -0.34 17.30
C HIS A 14 7.97 -0.25 18.55
N SER A 15 7.31 0.88 18.78
CA SER A 15 6.42 1.09 19.92
C SER A 15 5.26 0.10 19.91
N ILE A 16 4.63 -0.10 18.73
CA ILE A 16 3.51 -1.03 18.56
C ILE A 16 3.95 -2.49 18.76
N LEU A 17 5.09 -2.88 18.18
CA LEU A 17 5.64 -4.22 18.36
C LEU A 17 6.03 -4.50 19.81
N THR A 18 6.57 -3.51 20.53
CA THR A 18 6.93 -3.65 21.95
C THR A 18 5.70 -3.88 22.81
N ILE A 19 4.59 -3.20 22.51
CA ILE A 19 3.32 -3.39 23.22
C ILE A 19 2.77 -4.80 22.98
N TRP A 20 2.88 -5.30 21.74
CA TRP A 20 2.29 -6.57 21.36
C TRP A 20 3.15 -7.78 21.73
N LEU A 21 4.47 -7.70 21.48
CA LEU A 21 5.39 -8.84 21.62
C LEU A 21 6.19 -8.81 22.93
N LYS A 22 6.20 -7.69 23.69
CA LYS A 22 7.09 -7.41 24.84
C LYS A 22 8.57 -7.40 24.49
N THR A 23 9.08 -8.45 23.81
CA THR A 23 10.44 -8.52 23.25
C THR A 23 10.33 -8.51 21.73
N VAL A 24 10.89 -7.47 21.11
CA VAL A 24 10.83 -7.29 19.65
C VAL A 24 12.04 -8.01 19.02
N PRO A 25 11.82 -8.99 18.12
CA PRO A 25 12.90 -9.58 17.34
C PRO A 25 13.63 -8.53 16.48
N GLU A 26 14.92 -8.71 16.27
CA GLU A 26 15.81 -7.74 15.61
C GLU A 26 15.29 -7.26 14.25
N TYR A 27 14.76 -8.17 13.42
CA TYR A 27 14.27 -7.84 12.07
C TYR A 27 12.77 -7.57 11.98
N ALA A 28 12.01 -7.75 13.06
CA ALA A 28 10.53 -7.67 13.01
C ALA A 28 10.01 -6.30 12.56
N ALA A 29 10.66 -5.23 12.99
CA ALA A 29 10.26 -3.87 12.62
C ALA A 29 10.46 -3.62 11.12
N ILE A 30 11.61 -4.02 10.57
CA ILE A 30 11.93 -3.87 9.15
C ILE A 30 10.98 -4.72 8.30
N PHE A 31 10.74 -5.98 8.71
CA PHE A 31 9.80 -6.86 8.00
C PHE A 31 8.41 -6.28 7.95
N LEU A 32 7.90 -5.75 9.07
CA LEU A 32 6.57 -5.14 9.11
C LEU A 32 6.48 -3.91 8.20
N GLN A 33 7.49 -3.04 8.19
CA GLN A 33 7.53 -1.88 7.31
C GLN A 33 7.56 -2.29 5.82
N LEU A 34 8.41 -3.24 5.45
CA LEU A 34 8.53 -3.71 4.07
C LEU A 34 7.26 -4.40 3.58
N ILE A 35 6.59 -5.19 4.43
CA ILE A 35 5.33 -5.84 4.05
C ILE A 35 4.20 -4.83 3.87
N ILE A 36 4.14 -3.77 4.68
CA ILE A 36 3.16 -2.70 4.53
C ILE A 36 3.35 -1.97 3.20
N ILE A 37 4.59 -1.60 2.86
CA ILE A 37 4.91 -0.94 1.59
C ILE A 37 4.54 -1.84 0.40
N SER A 38 4.89 -3.11 0.47
CA SER A 38 4.58 -4.09 -0.58
C SER A 38 3.08 -4.31 -0.74
N SER A 39 2.37 -4.42 0.38
CA SER A 39 0.90 -4.56 0.41
C SER A 39 0.21 -3.33 -0.16
N PHE A 40 0.80 -2.14 -0.01
CA PHE A 40 0.27 -0.92 -0.62
C PHE A 40 0.26 -1.03 -2.15
N VAL A 41 1.36 -1.49 -2.74
CA VAL A 41 1.45 -1.69 -4.20
C VAL A 41 0.40 -2.72 -4.68
N ASP A 42 0.32 -3.86 -4.03
CA ASP A 42 -0.58 -4.94 -4.47
C ASP A 42 -2.05 -4.63 -4.17
N THR A 43 -2.37 -4.08 -2.99
CA THR A 43 -3.76 -3.84 -2.59
C THR A 43 -4.30 -2.53 -3.16
N VAL A 44 -3.57 -1.43 -3.08
CA VAL A 44 -4.10 -0.12 -3.47
C VAL A 44 -3.96 0.12 -4.97
N LEU A 45 -2.78 -0.17 -5.53
CA LEU A 45 -2.52 0.09 -6.93
C LEU A 45 -3.03 -1.02 -7.86
N ALA A 46 -2.94 -2.28 -7.48
CA ALA A 46 -3.29 -3.38 -8.36
C ALA A 46 -4.74 -3.86 -8.25
N ASN A 47 -5.45 -3.58 -7.15
CA ASN A 47 -6.79 -4.14 -6.91
C ASN A 47 -7.83 -3.71 -7.96
N SER A 48 -7.80 -2.45 -8.41
CA SER A 48 -8.68 -1.97 -9.47
C SER A 48 -8.46 -2.69 -10.80
N LEU A 49 -7.21 -3.06 -11.09
CA LEU A 49 -6.82 -3.82 -12.27
C LEU A 49 -7.34 -5.26 -12.19
N VAL A 50 -7.21 -5.88 -11.02
CA VAL A 50 -7.70 -7.25 -10.75
C VAL A 50 -9.22 -7.30 -10.91
N THR A 51 -9.94 -6.34 -10.35
CA THR A 51 -11.41 -6.26 -10.47
C THR A 51 -11.86 -6.08 -11.93
N SER A 52 -11.16 -5.22 -12.68
CA SER A 52 -11.42 -5.04 -14.11
C SER A 52 -11.19 -6.33 -14.90
N MET A 53 -10.21 -7.13 -14.50
CA MET A 53 -9.88 -8.40 -15.12
C MET A 53 -10.97 -9.45 -14.88
N PHE A 54 -11.52 -9.54 -13.68
CA PHE A 54 -12.61 -10.47 -13.38
C PHE A 54 -13.86 -10.17 -14.22
N ALA A 55 -14.11 -8.90 -14.56
CA ALA A 55 -15.23 -8.51 -15.40
C ALA A 55 -15.14 -9.02 -16.87
N THR A 56 -13.95 -9.37 -17.34
CA THR A 56 -13.76 -9.85 -18.74
C THR A 56 -14.08 -11.31 -18.96
N GLY A 57 -14.17 -12.12 -17.91
CA GLY A 57 -14.37 -13.57 -17.98
C GLY A 57 -13.16 -14.38 -18.46
N ASN A 58 -12.14 -13.77 -19.05
CA ASN A 58 -10.94 -14.48 -19.56
C ASN A 58 -9.77 -14.45 -18.57
N ILE A 59 -10.00 -15.05 -17.41
CA ILE A 59 -9.10 -14.97 -16.24
C ILE A 59 -7.89 -15.88 -16.37
N LYS A 60 -8.01 -17.00 -17.11
CA LYS A 60 -7.00 -18.08 -17.13
C LYS A 60 -5.60 -17.59 -17.53
N ARG A 61 -5.49 -16.91 -18.67
CA ARG A 61 -4.20 -16.41 -19.18
C ARG A 61 -3.55 -15.42 -18.22
N TYR A 62 -4.34 -14.49 -17.72
CA TYR A 62 -3.90 -13.51 -16.74
C TYR A 62 -3.39 -14.17 -15.45
N GLN A 63 -4.19 -15.09 -14.89
CA GLN A 63 -3.84 -15.77 -13.63
C GLN A 63 -2.55 -16.57 -13.76
N ILE A 64 -2.36 -17.30 -14.85
CA ILE A 64 -1.13 -18.07 -15.08
C ILE A 64 0.09 -17.16 -15.10
N ILE A 65 0.06 -16.07 -15.87
CA ILE A 65 1.19 -15.15 -15.98
C ILE A 65 1.50 -14.49 -14.64
N VAL A 66 0.48 -13.95 -13.97
CA VAL A 66 0.64 -13.25 -12.69
C VAL A 66 1.15 -14.19 -11.60
N THR A 67 0.60 -15.40 -11.50
CA THR A 67 1.06 -16.40 -10.52
C THR A 67 2.49 -16.85 -10.80
N THR A 68 2.83 -17.10 -12.06
CA THR A 68 4.19 -17.55 -12.43
C THR A 68 5.22 -16.48 -12.06
N ILE A 69 4.96 -15.19 -12.37
CA ILE A 69 5.86 -14.10 -12.00
C ILE A 69 5.91 -13.92 -10.47
N GLY A 70 4.78 -14.00 -9.79
CA GLY A 70 4.73 -13.90 -8.33
C GLY A 70 5.52 -15.01 -7.63
N CYS A 71 5.49 -16.23 -8.17
CA CYS A 71 6.26 -17.36 -7.66
C CYS A 71 7.79 -17.17 -7.79
N LEU A 72 8.27 -16.26 -8.65
CA LEU A 72 9.70 -15.96 -8.77
C LEU A 72 10.31 -15.37 -7.50
N VAL A 73 9.51 -14.82 -6.61
CA VAL A 73 9.99 -14.36 -5.28
C VAL A 73 10.75 -15.50 -4.58
N PHE A 74 10.21 -16.71 -4.61
CA PHE A 74 10.79 -17.85 -3.91
C PHE A 74 12.21 -18.23 -4.39
N PRO A 75 12.44 -18.53 -5.69
CA PRO A 75 13.76 -18.88 -6.18
C PRO A 75 14.77 -17.73 -6.08
N PHE A 76 14.36 -16.49 -6.30
CA PHE A 76 15.25 -15.35 -6.14
C PHE A 76 15.64 -15.11 -4.68
N SER A 77 14.73 -15.27 -3.74
CA SER A 77 15.04 -15.19 -2.31
C SER A 77 16.00 -16.30 -1.88
N TRP A 78 15.79 -17.53 -2.38
CA TRP A 78 16.69 -18.65 -2.11
C TRP A 78 18.11 -18.39 -2.61
N ILE A 79 18.26 -17.90 -3.86
CA ILE A 79 19.58 -17.52 -4.41
C ILE A 79 20.22 -16.41 -3.59
N ALA A 80 19.45 -15.39 -3.21
CA ALA A 80 19.98 -14.29 -2.39
C ALA A 80 20.49 -14.78 -1.03
N PHE A 81 19.80 -15.71 -0.38
CA PHE A 81 20.26 -16.31 0.88
C PHE A 81 21.54 -17.14 0.70
N GLN A 82 21.68 -17.86 -0.42
CA GLN A 82 22.94 -18.58 -0.72
C GLN A 82 24.12 -17.63 -0.94
N LEU A 83 23.86 -16.41 -1.41
CA LEU A 83 24.87 -15.36 -1.57
C LEU A 83 25.18 -14.62 -0.25
N GLY A 84 24.54 -14.99 0.86
CA GLY A 84 24.81 -14.42 2.20
C GLY A 84 24.08 -13.11 2.49
N PHE A 85 23.05 -12.76 1.73
CA PHE A 85 22.22 -11.59 2.04
C PHE A 85 21.40 -11.81 3.32
N GLN A 86 21.09 -10.70 4.00
CA GLN A 86 20.29 -10.69 5.22
C GLN A 86 18.82 -11.06 4.94
N PRO A 87 18.05 -11.50 5.95
CA PRO A 87 16.65 -11.97 5.75
C PRO A 87 15.70 -10.95 5.12
N GLU A 88 15.96 -9.65 5.27
CA GLU A 88 15.14 -8.57 4.66
C GLU A 88 15.09 -8.63 3.14
N ILE A 89 16.10 -9.24 2.50
CA ILE A 89 16.18 -9.31 1.03
C ILE A 89 14.95 -9.98 0.43
N ALA A 90 14.34 -10.95 1.13
CA ALA A 90 13.14 -11.62 0.66
C ALA A 90 11.96 -10.64 0.48
N TYR A 91 11.78 -9.71 1.42
CA TYR A 91 10.73 -8.69 1.34
C TYR A 91 11.04 -7.60 0.31
N VAL A 92 12.32 -7.26 0.14
CA VAL A 92 12.77 -6.33 -0.91
C VAL A 92 12.51 -6.95 -2.29
N LEU A 93 12.84 -8.22 -2.49
CA LEU A 93 12.56 -8.96 -3.72
C LEU A 93 11.04 -9.07 -3.96
N TYR A 94 10.27 -9.35 -2.92
CA TYR A 94 8.82 -9.32 -2.99
C TYR A 94 8.30 -7.97 -3.50
N PHE A 95 8.75 -6.86 -2.92
CA PHE A 95 8.37 -5.52 -3.35
C PHE A 95 8.74 -5.25 -4.82
N ILE A 96 9.95 -5.60 -5.23
CA ILE A 96 10.42 -5.41 -6.61
C ILE A 96 9.56 -6.23 -7.58
N ILE A 97 9.36 -7.52 -7.31
CA ILE A 97 8.59 -8.40 -8.19
C ILE A 97 7.14 -7.95 -8.29
N TYR A 98 6.50 -7.55 -7.19
CA TYR A 98 5.12 -7.05 -7.22
C TYR A 98 4.98 -5.68 -7.88
N THR A 99 6.02 -4.85 -7.84
CA THR A 99 6.06 -3.60 -8.62
C THR A 99 6.17 -3.89 -10.12
N VAL A 100 7.03 -4.83 -10.52
CA VAL A 100 7.09 -5.31 -11.90
C VAL A 100 5.77 -5.93 -12.33
N LEU A 101 5.16 -6.70 -11.45
CA LEU A 101 3.86 -7.34 -11.67
C LEU A 101 2.75 -6.33 -11.93
N LEU A 102 2.76 -5.17 -11.25
CA LEU A 102 1.83 -4.06 -11.54
C LEU A 102 1.94 -3.61 -13.01
N GLY A 103 3.17 -3.46 -13.52
CA GLY A 103 3.41 -3.13 -14.93
C GLY A 103 2.90 -4.22 -15.88
N VAL A 104 3.14 -5.49 -15.55
CA VAL A 104 2.65 -6.64 -16.34
C VAL A 104 1.12 -6.69 -16.34
N ARG A 105 0.46 -6.46 -15.20
CA ARG A 105 -1.00 -6.37 -15.11
C ARG A 105 -1.56 -5.27 -16.01
N LEU A 106 -0.95 -4.08 -16.02
CA LEU A 106 -1.33 -2.98 -16.92
C LEU A 106 -1.17 -3.34 -18.40
N TYR A 107 -0.07 -4.00 -18.75
CA TYR A 107 0.19 -4.45 -20.11
C TYR A 107 -0.86 -5.47 -20.58
N LEU A 108 -1.16 -6.48 -19.75
CA LEU A 108 -2.17 -7.50 -20.08
C LEU A 108 -3.57 -6.91 -20.22
N LEU A 109 -3.94 -5.98 -19.35
CA LEU A 109 -5.26 -5.32 -19.41
C LEU A 109 -5.41 -4.39 -20.60
N LYS A 110 -4.33 -3.76 -21.06
CA LYS A 110 -4.34 -2.97 -22.29
C LYS A 110 -4.86 -3.80 -23.47
N ASP A 111 -4.39 -5.03 -23.60
CA ASP A 111 -4.77 -5.89 -24.72
C ASP A 111 -6.14 -6.56 -24.51
N MET A 112 -6.47 -6.96 -23.28
CA MET A 112 -7.66 -7.76 -22.97
C MET A 112 -8.94 -6.93 -22.80
N VAL A 113 -8.82 -5.73 -22.21
CA VAL A 113 -9.97 -4.85 -21.89
C VAL A 113 -9.93 -3.56 -22.69
N LYS A 114 -8.88 -3.37 -23.52
CA LYS A 114 -8.59 -2.10 -24.19
C LYS A 114 -8.51 -0.94 -23.18
N LEU A 115 -8.00 -1.22 -21.98
CA LEU A 115 -7.87 -0.23 -20.93
C LEU A 115 -6.90 0.88 -21.40
N PRO A 116 -7.33 2.15 -21.43
CA PRO A 116 -6.41 3.23 -21.70
C PRO A 116 -5.47 3.41 -20.50
N VAL A 117 -4.25 2.86 -20.58
CA VAL A 117 -3.25 2.87 -19.48
C VAL A 117 -3.03 4.28 -18.94
N MET A 118 -3.05 5.29 -19.83
CA MET A 118 -2.91 6.70 -19.45
C MET A 118 -4.07 7.17 -18.56
N MET A 119 -5.27 6.66 -18.78
CA MET A 119 -6.43 6.96 -17.93
C MET A 119 -6.24 6.36 -16.53
N TYR A 120 -5.73 5.12 -16.43
CA TYR A 120 -5.42 4.50 -15.15
C TYR A 120 -4.35 5.30 -14.38
N VAL A 121 -3.25 5.68 -15.05
CA VAL A 121 -2.18 6.48 -14.44
C VAL A 121 -2.73 7.81 -13.93
N ARG A 122 -3.57 8.49 -14.73
CA ARG A 122 -4.13 9.79 -14.37
C ARG A 122 -5.19 9.69 -13.27
N GLU A 123 -6.06 8.69 -13.32
CA GLU A 123 -7.19 8.59 -12.39
C GLU A 123 -6.83 7.89 -11.08
N VAL A 124 -5.86 6.98 -11.08
CA VAL A 124 -5.45 6.21 -9.90
C VAL A 124 -4.14 6.73 -9.34
N LEU A 125 -3.03 6.63 -10.08
CA LEU A 125 -1.70 6.97 -9.55
C LEU A 125 -1.60 8.45 -9.18
N TYR A 126 -2.08 9.35 -10.04
CA TYR A 126 -2.01 10.80 -9.81
C TYR A 126 -2.85 11.28 -8.62
N ARG A 127 -3.85 10.49 -8.19
CA ARG A 127 -4.65 10.79 -6.98
C ARG A 127 -4.13 10.08 -5.75
N VAL A 128 -3.77 8.81 -5.88
CA VAL A 128 -3.35 7.97 -4.74
C VAL A 128 -1.99 8.40 -4.20
N LEU A 129 -1.02 8.68 -5.08
CA LEU A 129 0.34 9.05 -4.65
C LEU A 129 0.39 10.35 -3.82
N PRO A 130 -0.24 11.48 -4.24
CA PRO A 130 -0.27 12.67 -3.40
C PRO A 130 -0.98 12.44 -2.07
N VAL A 131 -2.08 11.69 -2.04
CA VAL A 131 -2.77 11.34 -0.80
C VAL A 131 -1.84 10.59 0.13
N MET A 132 -1.11 9.59 -0.37
CA MET A 132 -0.16 8.82 0.41
C MET A 132 0.97 9.71 0.96
N ILE A 133 1.60 10.52 0.11
CA ILE A 133 2.73 11.37 0.49
C ILE A 133 2.33 12.38 1.55
N ILE A 134 1.24 13.13 1.33
CA ILE A 134 0.79 14.17 2.26
C ILE A 134 0.35 13.55 3.59
N SER A 135 -0.41 12.45 3.54
CA SER A 135 -0.87 11.74 4.73
C SER A 135 0.29 11.14 5.55
N PHE A 136 1.44 10.86 4.93
CA PHE A 136 2.62 10.35 5.60
C PHE A 136 3.49 11.48 6.20
N ILE A 137 3.70 12.59 5.46
CA ILE A 137 4.61 13.67 5.87
C ILE A 137 4.15 14.34 7.15
N ILE A 138 2.85 14.66 7.29
CA ILE A 138 2.34 15.41 8.44
C ILE A 138 2.51 14.63 9.76
N PRO A 139 2.09 13.36 9.88
CA PRO A 139 2.37 12.57 11.08
C PRO A 139 3.87 12.32 11.32
N MET A 140 4.67 12.23 10.26
CA MET A 140 6.12 12.10 10.37
C MET A 140 6.78 13.30 11.07
N MET A 141 6.28 14.53 10.82
CA MET A 141 6.75 15.72 11.53
C MET A 141 6.49 15.63 13.04
N ILE A 142 5.37 15.07 13.46
CA ILE A 142 5.05 14.87 14.88
C ILE A 142 6.03 13.87 15.51
N ARG A 143 6.35 12.79 14.80
CA ARG A 143 7.33 11.79 15.26
C ARG A 143 8.68 12.43 15.58
N PHE A 144 9.16 13.37 14.77
CA PHE A 144 10.43 14.06 14.99
C PHE A 144 10.36 15.14 16.11
N SER A 145 9.16 15.67 16.38
CA SER A 145 8.98 16.73 17.38
C SER A 145 8.76 16.22 18.81
N MET A 146 8.40 14.94 18.98
CA MET A 146 8.04 14.38 20.28
C MET A 146 8.92 13.17 20.64
N GLN A 147 9.25 13.05 21.93
CA GLN A 147 9.94 11.87 22.46
C GLN A 147 9.04 10.62 22.43
N GLU A 148 9.66 9.45 22.42
CA GLU A 148 8.95 8.18 22.44
C GLU A 148 8.11 8.03 23.70
N GLY A 149 6.85 7.60 23.53
CA GLY A 149 5.93 7.40 24.62
C GLY A 149 4.48 7.23 24.17
N TRP A 150 3.62 6.83 25.10
CA TRP A 150 2.19 6.63 24.86
C TRP A 150 1.48 7.87 24.30
N MET A 151 1.86 9.06 24.76
CA MET A 151 1.29 10.31 24.28
C MET A 151 1.56 10.52 22.80
N ARG A 152 2.81 10.27 22.33
CA ARG A 152 3.17 10.38 20.92
C ARG A 152 2.40 9.36 20.08
N LEU A 153 2.29 8.11 20.53
CA LEU A 153 1.57 7.05 19.84
C LEU A 153 0.10 7.43 19.61
N ILE A 154 -0.61 7.83 20.69
CA ILE A 154 -2.02 8.22 20.61
C ILE A 154 -2.21 9.43 19.69
N LEU A 155 -1.40 10.49 19.88
CA LEU A 155 -1.47 11.70 19.07
C LEU A 155 -1.22 11.37 17.59
N LEU A 156 -0.21 10.54 17.29
CA LEU A 156 0.15 10.16 15.95
C LEU A 156 -0.97 9.34 15.27
N CYS A 157 -1.60 8.41 16.00
CA CYS A 157 -2.77 7.68 15.50
C CYS A 157 -3.94 8.61 15.18
N LEU A 158 -4.26 9.55 16.07
CA LEU A 158 -5.35 10.51 15.86
C LEU A 158 -5.06 11.45 14.69
N VAL A 159 -3.86 12.05 14.66
CA VAL A 159 -3.50 12.99 13.60
C VAL A 159 -3.40 12.29 12.26
N SER A 160 -2.82 11.09 12.18
CA SER A 160 -2.76 10.32 10.93
C SER A 160 -4.16 9.99 10.40
N ALA A 161 -5.10 9.62 11.28
CA ALA A 161 -6.48 9.36 10.89
C ALA A 161 -7.18 10.62 10.35
N ILE A 162 -7.07 11.74 11.06
CA ILE A 162 -7.69 13.02 10.65
C ILE A 162 -7.08 13.51 9.34
N VAL A 163 -5.75 13.54 9.25
CA VAL A 163 -5.04 14.01 8.05
C VAL A 163 -5.39 13.15 6.84
N THR A 164 -5.37 11.82 7.00
CA THR A 164 -5.73 10.91 5.92
C THR A 164 -7.17 11.14 5.47
N ALA A 165 -8.13 11.30 6.40
CA ALA A 165 -9.53 11.60 6.07
C ALA A 165 -9.68 12.91 5.30
N VAL A 166 -9.01 13.98 5.75
CA VAL A 166 -9.08 15.30 5.11
C VAL A 166 -8.44 15.27 3.73
N VAL A 167 -7.27 14.65 3.58
CA VAL A 167 -6.55 14.58 2.31
C VAL A 167 -7.29 13.67 1.33
N GLU A 168 -7.82 12.53 1.79
CA GLU A 168 -8.63 11.62 0.97
C GLU A 168 -9.90 12.32 0.47
N TYR A 169 -10.59 13.05 1.34
CA TYR A 169 -11.75 13.85 0.94
C TYR A 169 -11.39 14.95 -0.05
N SER A 170 -10.24 15.63 0.13
CA SER A 170 -9.84 16.79 -0.66
C SER A 170 -9.25 16.43 -2.02
N ILE A 171 -8.45 15.36 -2.10
CA ILE A 171 -7.67 14.99 -3.29
C ILE A 171 -8.10 13.61 -3.82
N GLY A 172 -8.36 12.66 -2.93
CA GLY A 172 -8.65 11.27 -3.30
C GLY A 172 -10.00 11.09 -3.99
N LEU A 173 -11.04 11.78 -3.51
CA LEU A 173 -12.40 11.60 -4.00
C LEU A 173 -12.70 12.46 -5.23
N THR A 174 -13.43 11.87 -6.20
CA THR A 174 -13.99 12.58 -7.33
C THR A 174 -15.15 13.50 -6.91
N LYS A 175 -15.47 14.49 -7.76
CA LYS A 175 -16.62 15.39 -7.51
C LYS A 175 -17.95 14.63 -7.33
N ASN A 176 -18.13 13.53 -8.05
CA ASN A 176 -19.35 12.71 -7.96
C ASN A 176 -19.42 11.92 -6.66
N GLU A 177 -18.30 11.34 -6.22
CA GLU A 177 -18.19 10.61 -4.96
C GLU A 177 -18.42 11.53 -3.75
N ARG A 178 -17.87 12.75 -3.78
CA ARG A 178 -18.14 13.77 -2.74
C ARG A 178 -19.63 14.12 -2.66
N LYS A 179 -20.28 14.35 -3.81
CA LYS A 179 -21.72 14.63 -3.85
C LYS A 179 -22.54 13.47 -3.29
N PHE A 180 -22.15 12.23 -3.58
CA PHE A 180 -22.81 11.04 -3.04
C PHE A 180 -22.70 10.96 -1.52
N ILE A 181 -21.50 11.19 -0.97
CA ILE A 181 -21.26 11.18 0.49
C ILE A 181 -22.08 12.29 1.18
N VAL A 182 -22.00 13.53 0.66
CA VAL A 182 -22.74 14.67 1.24
C VAL A 182 -24.24 14.45 1.15
N GLY A 183 -24.75 13.94 0.02
CA GLY A 183 -26.18 13.64 -0.14
C GLY A 183 -26.68 12.56 0.84
N LYS A 184 -25.83 11.57 1.17
CA LYS A 184 -26.19 10.54 2.13
C LYS A 184 -26.16 11.01 3.59
N ILE A 185 -25.36 12.02 3.90
CA ILE A 185 -25.29 12.64 5.23
C ILE A 185 -26.51 13.57 5.44
N ASN A 186 -26.92 14.33 4.41
CA ASN A 186 -28.06 15.24 4.50
C ASN A 186 -29.43 14.55 4.49
N ASN A 187 -29.50 13.28 4.08
CA ASN A 187 -30.75 12.48 4.07
C ASN A 187 -30.91 11.60 5.34
N LYS A 188 -30.12 11.82 6.38
CA LYS A 188 -30.31 11.29 7.73
C LYS A 188 -30.69 12.40 8.69
#